data_b39a3809993ba3195ac89ad00a6549bf
#
_entry.id   b39a3809993ba3195ac89ad00a6549bf
#
_cell.length_a   1.000
_cell.length_b   1.000
_cell.length_c   1.000
_cell.angle_alpha   90.00
_cell.angle_beta   90.00
_cell.angle_gamma   90.00
#
_symmetry.space_group_name_H-M   'P 1'
#
loop_
_entity.id
_entity.type
_entity.pdbx_description
1 polymer ?
#
loop_
_entity_poly.entity_id
_entity_poly.type
_entity_poly.pdbx_seq_one_letter_code
_entity_poly.pdbx_strand_id
1 'polypeptide(L)'
;MMKYLQKLGKALMLPVAVLPICGILMGLGYALAPGVMGVPGAPTSGAAYTVGFLLVKAGGALIDNMAWLFAIGAAVGLADNDGTAGLAGLVSFLMMQQLLNPGVVSMVRTLEEGTATYIAFQKVAGNSFIGILAAVVGAACYNKFKNIQLPDWLAFFSGKRFVAIATGVISILVSVVLLFVWPVIFDALVAIGNGIAGMDGIGAGIYAFLNRLLIPTGLHHALNNVFWFDTIGLGDLSHFWAGETSADVGWSLGMYMSGFFPCMMFGIMGAALAMVKTAKNKKAAIGLVLSAAICAFVCGVTEPFEFGFMFLCFPLYVVYAALYGIFTIITYYSGFRAGFCFSAGATDLVFSASLPAAAKTWMIIPLGIAAFLVFYFVFYFAITKFDLKTPGREDDDEEAEKKVVLANNNYTEVASAVLAAVGGKENVKDVGYCATRLRFEVLDNAKVDEKAVKAAGAAGVIRPSKTSCQVVIGPQVQFVFDELKKML
;
A
#
# COMPACT_ATOMS: atom_id res chain seq x y z
N MET A 1 15.89 8.88 8.82
CA MET A 1 14.50 8.45 9.01
C MET A 1 13.67 8.60 7.74
N MET A 2 13.53 9.79 7.15
CA MET A 2 12.72 10.03 5.93
C MET A 2 13.09 9.13 4.73
N LYS A 3 14.38 8.97 4.42
CA LYS A 3 14.85 8.08 3.32
C LYS A 3 14.43 6.61 3.52
N TYR A 4 14.43 6.13 4.76
CA TYR A 4 13.99 4.76 5.07
C TYR A 4 12.49 4.59 4.89
N LEU A 5 11.69 5.55 5.37
CA LEU A 5 10.24 5.56 5.16
C LEU A 5 9.87 5.61 3.67
N GLN A 6 10.60 6.42 2.88
CA GLN A 6 10.42 6.45 1.43
C GLN A 6 10.78 5.11 0.76
N LYS A 7 11.84 4.43 1.24
CA LYS A 7 12.21 3.10 0.75
C LYS A 7 11.17 2.06 1.12
N LEU A 8 10.66 2.11 2.36
CA LEU A 8 9.57 1.24 2.82
C LEU A 8 8.29 1.45 1.99
N GLY A 9 7.87 2.70 1.79
CA GLY A 9 6.71 3.00 0.95
C GLY A 9 6.81 2.44 -0.46
N LYS A 10 7.98 2.58 -1.11
CA LYS A 10 8.21 1.98 -2.43
C LYS A 10 8.18 0.44 -2.40
N ALA A 11 8.73 -0.17 -1.35
CA ALA A 11 8.72 -1.61 -1.20
C ALA A 11 7.29 -2.16 -1.01
N LEU A 12 6.42 -1.40 -0.33
CA LEU A 12 5.02 -1.76 -0.12
C LEU A 12 4.17 -1.65 -1.40
N MET A 13 4.60 -0.91 -2.42
CA MET A 13 3.87 -0.82 -3.69
C MET A 13 3.81 -2.17 -4.44
N LEU A 14 4.81 -3.03 -4.28
CA LEU A 14 4.87 -4.32 -4.99
C LEU A 14 3.73 -5.26 -4.54
N PRO A 15 3.56 -5.57 -3.24
CA PRO A 15 2.43 -6.40 -2.80
C PRO A 15 1.07 -5.73 -3.02
N VAL A 16 0.98 -4.40 -2.92
CA VAL A 16 -0.26 -3.65 -3.15
C VAL A 16 -0.71 -3.72 -4.61
N ALA A 17 0.21 -3.84 -5.56
CA ALA A 17 -0.12 -3.93 -6.99
C ALA A 17 -0.99 -5.17 -7.36
N VAL A 18 -1.09 -6.15 -6.48
CA VAL A 18 -1.96 -7.34 -6.66
C VAL A 18 -3.42 -7.06 -6.28
N LEU A 19 -3.68 -6.08 -5.40
CA LEU A 19 -5.02 -5.83 -4.85
C LEU A 19 -6.10 -5.47 -5.89
N PRO A 20 -5.83 -4.71 -6.96
CA PRO A 20 -6.84 -4.43 -7.97
C PRO A 20 -7.45 -5.67 -8.62
N ILE A 21 -6.66 -6.71 -8.87
CA ILE A 21 -7.20 -7.96 -9.44
C ILE A 21 -8.12 -8.66 -8.44
N CYS A 22 -7.83 -8.58 -7.13
CA CYS A 22 -8.69 -9.13 -6.09
C CYS A 22 -10.08 -8.47 -6.12
N GLY A 23 -10.10 -7.12 -6.15
CA GLY A 23 -11.35 -6.35 -6.20
C GLY A 23 -12.18 -6.66 -7.44
N ILE A 24 -11.54 -6.75 -8.62
CA ILE A 24 -12.23 -7.12 -9.87
C ILE A 24 -12.80 -8.53 -9.79
N LEU A 25 -12.01 -9.52 -9.35
CA LEU A 25 -12.46 -10.91 -9.26
C LEU A 25 -13.61 -11.07 -8.26
N MET A 26 -13.48 -10.47 -7.08
CA MET A 26 -14.54 -10.53 -6.07
C MET A 26 -15.78 -9.76 -6.50
N GLY A 27 -15.62 -8.55 -7.05
CA GLY A 27 -16.74 -7.76 -7.54
C GLY A 27 -17.55 -8.46 -8.63
N LEU A 28 -16.87 -9.01 -9.65
CA LEU A 28 -17.53 -9.82 -10.68
C LEU A 28 -18.14 -11.09 -10.10
N GLY A 29 -17.43 -11.72 -9.15
CA GLY A 29 -17.89 -12.93 -8.50
C GLY A 29 -19.18 -12.70 -7.72
N TYR A 30 -19.28 -11.63 -6.94
CA TYR A 30 -20.49 -11.27 -6.20
C TYR A 30 -21.64 -10.86 -7.13
N ALA A 31 -21.36 -10.20 -8.25
CA ALA A 31 -22.39 -9.90 -9.25
C ALA A 31 -23.03 -11.17 -9.85
N LEU A 32 -22.21 -12.19 -10.09
CA LEU A 32 -22.70 -13.47 -10.66
C LEU A 32 -23.29 -14.39 -9.59
N ALA A 33 -22.84 -14.30 -8.35
CA ALA A 33 -23.23 -15.16 -7.25
C ALA A 33 -23.53 -14.38 -5.95
N PRO A 34 -24.55 -13.52 -5.93
CA PRO A 34 -24.92 -12.77 -4.73
C PRO A 34 -25.28 -13.68 -3.54
N GLY A 35 -25.70 -14.92 -3.79
CA GLY A 35 -25.93 -15.92 -2.75
C GLY A 35 -24.67 -16.32 -1.96
N VAL A 36 -23.46 -16.05 -2.46
CA VAL A 36 -22.19 -16.25 -1.70
C VAL A 36 -22.08 -15.30 -0.51
N MET A 37 -22.71 -14.12 -0.61
CA MET A 37 -22.78 -13.13 0.46
C MET A 37 -23.98 -13.31 1.40
N GLY A 38 -24.78 -14.36 1.19
CA GLY A 38 -25.98 -14.58 1.99
C GLY A 38 -27.16 -13.68 1.62
N VAL A 39 -27.15 -13.03 0.46
CA VAL A 39 -28.26 -12.18 0.03
C VAL A 39 -29.57 -13.00 -0.01
N PRO A 40 -30.61 -12.60 0.76
CA PRO A 40 -31.86 -13.35 0.84
C PRO A 40 -32.52 -13.53 -0.53
N GLY A 41 -32.89 -14.77 -0.87
CA GLY A 41 -33.54 -15.10 -2.14
C GLY A 41 -32.63 -15.18 -3.36
N ALA A 42 -31.33 -14.93 -3.20
CA ALA A 42 -30.38 -15.09 -4.30
C ALA A 42 -30.12 -16.57 -4.61
N PRO A 43 -29.89 -16.94 -5.89
CA PRO A 43 -29.55 -18.31 -6.24
C PRO A 43 -28.25 -18.77 -5.56
N THR A 44 -28.28 -19.99 -4.97
CA THR A 44 -27.14 -20.64 -4.33
C THR A 44 -26.62 -21.85 -5.13
N SER A 45 -27.06 -21.98 -6.40
CA SER A 45 -26.66 -23.07 -7.30
C SER A 45 -26.79 -22.61 -8.76
N GLY A 46 -26.26 -23.43 -9.67
CA GLY A 46 -26.28 -23.18 -11.11
C GLY A 46 -24.94 -22.65 -11.64
N ALA A 47 -24.80 -22.60 -12.97
CA ALA A 47 -23.53 -22.26 -13.64
C ALA A 47 -23.02 -20.86 -13.27
N ALA A 48 -23.89 -19.84 -13.27
CA ALA A 48 -23.51 -18.48 -12.88
C ALA A 48 -23.03 -18.40 -11.44
N TYR A 49 -23.72 -19.07 -10.51
CA TYR A 49 -23.31 -19.16 -9.11
C TYR A 49 -21.94 -19.84 -8.97
N THR A 50 -21.72 -20.96 -9.66
CA THR A 50 -20.45 -21.70 -9.59
C THR A 50 -19.30 -20.84 -10.09
N VAL A 51 -19.46 -20.15 -11.23
CA VAL A 51 -18.42 -19.26 -11.76
C VAL A 51 -18.17 -18.08 -10.80
N GLY A 52 -19.24 -17.43 -10.34
CA GLY A 52 -19.13 -16.36 -9.37
C GLY A 52 -18.45 -16.77 -8.07
N PHE A 53 -18.82 -17.94 -7.52
CA PHE A 53 -18.19 -18.50 -6.34
C PHE A 53 -16.68 -18.73 -6.53
N LEU A 54 -16.27 -19.28 -7.68
CA LEU A 54 -14.84 -19.49 -7.98
C LEU A 54 -14.10 -18.16 -8.09
N LEU A 55 -14.68 -17.14 -8.69
CA LEU A 55 -14.09 -15.80 -8.77
C LEU A 55 -13.93 -15.16 -7.39
N VAL A 56 -14.97 -15.25 -6.53
CA VAL A 56 -14.88 -14.77 -5.13
C VAL A 56 -13.78 -15.48 -4.37
N LYS A 57 -13.68 -16.82 -4.48
CA LYS A 57 -12.63 -17.58 -3.80
C LYS A 57 -11.24 -17.27 -4.33
N ALA A 58 -11.09 -17.06 -5.64
CA ALA A 58 -9.81 -16.67 -6.24
C ALA A 58 -9.34 -15.27 -5.78
N GLY A 59 -10.23 -14.29 -5.77
CA GLY A 59 -9.94 -12.95 -5.25
C GLY A 59 -9.70 -12.94 -3.74
N GLY A 60 -10.55 -13.63 -2.99
CA GLY A 60 -10.45 -13.79 -1.53
C GLY A 60 -9.13 -14.43 -1.11
N ALA A 61 -8.64 -15.43 -1.82
CA ALA A 61 -7.38 -16.09 -1.50
C ALA A 61 -6.19 -15.12 -1.39
N LEU A 62 -6.17 -14.05 -2.17
CA LEU A 62 -5.11 -13.04 -2.11
C LEU A 62 -5.32 -12.09 -0.93
N ILE A 63 -6.56 -11.69 -0.66
CA ILE A 63 -6.90 -10.78 0.45
C ILE A 63 -6.69 -11.46 1.80
N ASP A 64 -7.14 -12.70 1.94
CA ASP A 64 -6.99 -13.46 3.18
C ASP A 64 -5.52 -13.72 3.53
N ASN A 65 -4.64 -13.70 2.51
CA ASN A 65 -3.20 -13.88 2.66
C ASN A 65 -2.37 -12.61 2.44
N MET A 66 -2.96 -11.42 2.61
CA MET A 66 -2.26 -10.15 2.44
C MET A 66 -1.00 -10.04 3.30
N ALA A 67 -1.02 -10.52 4.54
CA ALA A 67 0.13 -10.52 5.42
C ALA A 67 1.34 -11.26 4.82
N TRP A 68 1.11 -12.38 4.11
CA TRP A 68 2.14 -13.13 3.39
C TRP A 68 2.70 -12.33 2.21
N LEU A 69 1.82 -11.69 1.44
CA LEU A 69 2.22 -10.86 0.30
C LEU A 69 3.09 -9.69 0.75
N PHE A 70 2.74 -9.06 1.89
CA PHE A 70 3.55 -8.00 2.48
C PHE A 70 4.89 -8.53 3.00
N ALA A 71 4.91 -9.68 3.70
CA ALA A 71 6.13 -10.26 4.24
C ALA A 71 7.16 -10.57 3.13
N ILE A 72 6.71 -11.10 2.01
CA ILE A 72 7.58 -11.43 0.87
C ILE A 72 7.90 -10.18 0.05
N GLY A 73 6.86 -9.48 -0.43
CA GLY A 73 7.01 -8.39 -1.39
C GLY A 73 7.77 -7.18 -0.84
N ALA A 74 7.47 -6.79 0.41
CA ALA A 74 8.18 -5.69 1.04
C ALA A 74 9.64 -6.06 1.39
N ALA A 75 9.91 -7.32 1.78
CA ALA A 75 11.28 -7.78 2.01
C ALA A 75 12.13 -7.71 0.74
N VAL A 76 11.60 -8.16 -0.40
CA VAL A 76 12.25 -8.05 -1.72
C VAL A 76 12.51 -6.58 -2.06
N GLY A 77 11.51 -5.72 -1.93
CA GLY A 77 11.64 -4.29 -2.25
C GLY A 77 12.55 -3.49 -1.32
N LEU A 78 12.76 -3.95 -0.08
CA LEU A 78 13.71 -3.35 0.89
C LEU A 78 15.15 -3.82 0.71
N ALA A 79 15.36 -4.91 -0.05
CA ALA A 79 16.65 -5.55 -0.27
C ALA A 79 16.83 -5.77 -1.77
N ASP A 80 17.87 -5.41 -2.37
CA ASP A 80 18.35 -5.52 -3.78
C ASP A 80 17.45 -6.24 -4.82
N ASN A 81 16.13 -6.32 -4.61
CA ASN A 81 15.15 -7.13 -5.35
C ASN A 81 15.53 -8.63 -5.44
N ASP A 82 16.18 -9.14 -4.41
CA ASP A 82 16.68 -10.52 -4.35
C ASP A 82 15.64 -11.46 -3.72
N GLY A 83 15.38 -12.59 -4.36
CA GLY A 83 14.43 -13.59 -3.87
C GLY A 83 14.82 -14.19 -2.49
N THR A 84 16.11 -14.18 -2.14
CA THR A 84 16.57 -14.60 -0.80
C THR A 84 15.99 -13.71 0.30
N ALA A 85 15.86 -12.41 0.03
CA ALA A 85 15.23 -11.50 0.97
C ALA A 85 13.73 -11.79 1.14
N GLY A 86 13.04 -12.15 0.05
CA GLY A 86 11.65 -12.59 0.11
C GLY A 86 11.47 -13.85 0.96
N LEU A 87 12.37 -14.84 0.77
CA LEU A 87 12.40 -16.04 1.62
C LEU A 87 12.66 -15.69 3.09
N ALA A 88 13.59 -14.76 3.37
CA ALA A 88 13.86 -14.31 4.73
C ALA A 88 12.64 -13.64 5.37
N GLY A 89 11.93 -12.77 4.63
CA GLY A 89 10.68 -12.16 5.08
C GLY A 89 9.61 -13.20 5.40
N LEU A 90 9.46 -14.21 4.53
CA LEU A 90 8.54 -15.33 4.74
C LEU A 90 8.92 -16.15 5.99
N VAL A 91 10.19 -16.51 6.15
CA VAL A 91 10.69 -17.23 7.35
C VAL A 91 10.35 -16.44 8.62
N SER A 92 10.64 -15.13 8.62
CA SER A 92 10.31 -14.26 9.74
C SER A 92 8.82 -14.27 10.06
N PHE A 93 7.96 -14.15 9.05
CA PHE A 93 6.51 -14.11 9.22
C PHE A 93 5.96 -15.42 9.77
N LEU A 94 6.38 -16.56 9.19
CA LEU A 94 5.94 -17.87 9.65
C LEU A 94 6.33 -18.13 11.11
N MET A 95 7.55 -17.73 11.50
CA MET A 95 7.99 -17.87 12.89
C MET A 95 7.21 -16.96 13.83
N MET A 96 6.98 -15.69 13.46
CA MET A 96 6.16 -14.78 14.26
C MET A 96 4.71 -15.30 14.38
N GLN A 97 4.11 -15.74 13.28
CA GLN A 97 2.76 -16.30 13.27
C GLN A 97 2.62 -17.50 14.20
N GLN A 98 3.60 -18.40 14.19
CA GLN A 98 3.57 -19.62 15.02
C GLN A 98 3.85 -19.29 16.49
N LEU A 99 4.87 -18.48 16.78
CA LEU A 99 5.26 -18.15 18.15
C LEU A 99 4.25 -17.24 18.86
N LEU A 100 3.49 -16.44 18.10
CA LEU A 100 2.43 -15.56 18.62
C LEU A 100 1.03 -16.18 18.49
N ASN A 101 0.92 -17.46 18.14
CA ASN A 101 -0.35 -18.17 18.14
C ASN A 101 -0.88 -18.29 19.58
N PRO A 102 -2.20 -18.10 19.84
CA PRO A 102 -2.76 -18.20 21.19
C PRO A 102 -2.39 -19.49 21.95
N GLY A 103 -2.36 -20.65 21.25
CA GLY A 103 -1.97 -21.91 21.86
C GLY A 103 -0.51 -21.97 22.34
N VAL A 104 0.41 -21.27 21.68
CA VAL A 104 1.81 -21.16 22.10
C VAL A 104 1.94 -20.11 23.19
N VAL A 105 1.28 -18.95 23.01
CA VAL A 105 1.33 -17.85 23.98
C VAL A 105 0.77 -18.26 25.33
N SER A 106 -0.28 -19.10 25.36
CA SER A 106 -0.88 -19.59 26.59
C SER A 106 0.08 -20.46 27.44
N MET A 107 1.15 -20.99 26.86
CA MET A 107 2.21 -21.68 27.59
C MET A 107 3.11 -20.71 28.36
N VAL A 108 3.17 -19.46 27.98
CA VAL A 108 4.07 -18.44 28.53
C VAL A 108 3.33 -17.47 29.43
N ARG A 109 2.07 -17.18 29.11
CA ARG A 109 1.23 -16.27 29.90
C ARG A 109 -0.22 -16.75 29.89
N THR A 110 -0.95 -16.44 30.96
CA THR A 110 -2.39 -16.75 31.01
C THR A 110 -3.14 -15.95 29.94
N LEU A 111 -3.87 -16.63 29.07
CA LEU A 111 -4.76 -16.05 28.08
C LEU A 111 -6.18 -16.58 28.30
N GLU A 112 -7.12 -15.68 28.54
CA GLU A 112 -8.54 -16.02 28.62
C GLU A 112 -9.19 -15.81 27.25
N GLU A 113 -9.90 -16.82 26.77
CA GLU A 113 -10.61 -16.74 25.49
C GLU A 113 -11.65 -15.61 25.51
N GLY A 114 -11.81 -14.92 24.40
CA GLY A 114 -12.71 -13.77 24.25
C GLY A 114 -12.18 -12.43 24.77
N THR A 115 -11.01 -12.40 25.43
CA THR A 115 -10.37 -11.13 25.80
C THR A 115 -9.74 -10.44 24.59
N ALA A 116 -9.60 -9.10 24.64
CA ALA A 116 -8.92 -8.33 23.60
C ALA A 116 -7.49 -8.86 23.34
N THR A 117 -6.77 -9.25 24.38
CA THR A 117 -5.45 -9.84 24.29
C THR A 117 -5.46 -11.19 23.55
N TYR A 118 -6.45 -12.05 23.82
CA TYR A 118 -6.60 -13.31 23.07
C TYR A 118 -6.86 -13.05 21.58
N ILE A 119 -7.79 -12.15 21.28
CA ILE A 119 -8.12 -11.73 19.90
C ILE A 119 -6.90 -11.14 19.20
N ALA A 120 -6.09 -10.33 19.90
CA ALA A 120 -4.86 -9.76 19.37
C ALA A 120 -3.91 -10.84 18.83
N PHE A 121 -3.71 -11.93 19.55
CA PHE A 121 -2.86 -13.03 19.13
C PHE A 121 -3.54 -13.94 18.10
N GLN A 122 -4.85 -14.15 18.18
CA GLN A 122 -5.61 -14.91 17.19
C GLN A 122 -5.52 -14.28 15.78
N LYS A 123 -5.51 -12.94 15.71
CA LYS A 123 -5.48 -12.20 14.45
C LYS A 123 -4.08 -11.98 13.87
N VAL A 124 -3.01 -12.46 14.49
CA VAL A 124 -1.62 -12.30 14.00
C VAL A 124 -1.44 -12.89 12.61
N ALA A 125 -2.03 -14.05 12.32
CA ALA A 125 -1.86 -14.77 11.06
C ALA A 125 -2.31 -13.97 9.82
N GLY A 126 -3.38 -13.17 9.93
CA GLY A 126 -3.90 -12.32 8.86
C GLY A 126 -3.43 -10.85 8.95
N ASN A 127 -2.58 -10.52 9.93
CA ASN A 127 -2.26 -9.13 10.23
C ASN A 127 -1.15 -8.58 9.33
N SER A 128 -1.51 -7.65 8.45
CA SER A 128 -0.57 -7.02 7.51
C SER A 128 0.55 -6.23 8.19
N PHE A 129 0.32 -5.66 9.40
CA PHE A 129 1.38 -5.01 10.17
C PHE A 129 2.47 -6.02 10.57
N ILE A 130 2.07 -7.21 11.03
CA ILE A 130 3.03 -8.29 11.36
C ILE A 130 3.77 -8.74 10.08
N GLY A 131 3.07 -8.83 8.95
CA GLY A 131 3.69 -9.11 7.65
C GLY A 131 4.74 -8.08 7.24
N ILE A 132 4.44 -6.79 7.39
CA ILE A 132 5.38 -5.69 7.12
C ILE A 132 6.57 -5.73 8.09
N LEU A 133 6.33 -5.98 9.38
CA LEU A 133 7.38 -6.10 10.37
C LEU A 133 8.33 -7.27 10.04
N ALA A 134 7.78 -8.41 9.67
CA ALA A 134 8.54 -9.58 9.24
C ALA A 134 9.38 -9.28 7.99
N ALA A 135 8.83 -8.53 7.02
CA ALA A 135 9.57 -8.06 5.85
C ALA A 135 10.76 -7.19 6.23
N VAL A 136 10.57 -6.26 7.18
CA VAL A 136 11.64 -5.38 7.68
C VAL A 136 12.75 -6.21 8.35
N VAL A 137 12.39 -7.19 9.18
CA VAL A 137 13.34 -8.10 9.82
C VAL A 137 14.11 -8.92 8.78
N GLY A 138 13.41 -9.55 7.83
CA GLY A 138 14.02 -10.34 6.77
C GLY A 138 14.97 -9.54 5.88
N ALA A 139 14.56 -8.33 5.46
CA ALA A 139 15.37 -7.44 4.67
C ALA A 139 16.60 -6.92 5.45
N ALA A 140 16.46 -6.62 6.75
CA ALA A 140 17.57 -6.20 7.59
C ALA A 140 18.60 -7.33 7.71
N CYS A 141 18.15 -8.57 7.92
CA CYS A 141 19.02 -9.74 7.96
C CYS A 141 19.71 -9.96 6.62
N TYR A 142 19.00 -9.86 5.50
CA TYR A 142 19.58 -9.97 4.17
C TYR A 142 20.67 -8.91 3.97
N ASN A 143 20.36 -7.65 4.16
CA ASN A 143 21.30 -6.55 3.92
C ASN A 143 22.55 -6.67 4.79
N LYS A 144 22.43 -7.22 6.02
CA LYS A 144 23.54 -7.37 6.94
C LYS A 144 24.38 -8.62 6.68
N PHE A 145 23.76 -9.75 6.33
CA PHE A 145 24.41 -11.05 6.34
C PHE A 145 24.65 -11.67 4.96
N LYS A 146 24.17 -11.08 3.86
CA LYS A 146 24.29 -11.62 2.50
C LYS A 146 25.73 -11.92 2.04
N ASN A 147 26.73 -11.28 2.64
CA ASN A 147 28.14 -11.41 2.29
C ASN A 147 28.99 -12.03 3.42
N ILE A 148 28.36 -12.62 4.45
CA ILE A 148 29.09 -13.20 5.56
C ILE A 148 29.88 -14.43 5.11
N GLN A 149 31.13 -14.52 5.57
CA GLN A 149 31.95 -15.70 5.40
C GLN A 149 32.07 -16.40 6.74
N LEU A 150 31.69 -17.66 6.79
CA LEU A 150 31.80 -18.52 7.96
C LEU A 150 33.07 -19.37 7.87
N PRO A 151 33.57 -19.90 8.98
CA PRO A 151 34.69 -20.84 8.99
C PRO A 151 34.45 -22.03 8.05
N ASP A 152 35.50 -22.67 7.56
CA ASP A 152 35.48 -23.71 6.53
C ASP A 152 34.48 -24.85 6.82
N TRP A 153 34.38 -25.28 8.08
CA TRP A 153 33.44 -26.32 8.51
C TRP A 153 31.95 -25.90 8.45
N LEU A 154 31.65 -24.60 8.34
CA LEU A 154 30.34 -24.03 8.13
C LEU A 154 30.23 -23.31 6.79
N ALA A 155 31.20 -23.42 5.89
CA ALA A 155 31.27 -22.67 4.63
C ALA A 155 30.01 -22.88 3.73
N PHE A 156 29.38 -24.06 3.81
CA PHE A 156 28.12 -24.34 3.12
C PHE A 156 27.01 -23.32 3.47
N PHE A 157 26.98 -22.82 4.69
CA PHE A 157 25.98 -21.85 5.15
C PHE A 157 26.41 -20.39 4.93
N SER A 158 27.57 -20.11 4.34
CA SER A 158 28.06 -18.76 4.08
C SER A 158 27.19 -17.98 3.09
N GLY A 159 27.31 -16.65 3.14
CA GLY A 159 26.64 -15.73 2.23
C GLY A 159 25.13 -15.74 2.37
N LYS A 160 24.43 -15.73 1.24
CA LYS A 160 22.95 -15.66 1.19
C LYS A 160 22.24 -16.81 1.92
N ARG A 161 22.89 -17.98 2.06
CA ARG A 161 22.31 -19.13 2.78
C ARG A 161 22.20 -18.86 4.28
N PHE A 162 23.11 -18.07 4.83
CA PHE A 162 23.10 -17.72 6.26
C PHE A 162 21.95 -16.76 6.60
N VAL A 163 21.46 -16.01 5.63
CA VAL A 163 20.39 -15.01 5.85
C VAL A 163 19.16 -15.65 6.49
N ALA A 164 18.67 -16.77 5.96
CA ALA A 164 17.48 -17.43 6.51
C ALA A 164 17.69 -17.92 7.94
N ILE A 165 18.89 -18.44 8.26
CA ILE A 165 19.27 -18.90 9.61
C ILE A 165 19.30 -17.71 10.59
N ALA A 166 19.98 -16.64 10.22
CA ALA A 166 20.05 -15.42 11.03
C ALA A 166 18.64 -14.81 11.23
N THR A 167 17.82 -14.80 10.18
CA THR A 167 16.44 -14.33 10.26
C THR A 167 15.63 -15.15 11.24
N GLY A 168 15.77 -16.48 11.24
CA GLY A 168 15.09 -17.36 12.19
C GLY A 168 15.41 -16.99 13.63
N VAL A 169 16.71 -16.88 13.97
CA VAL A 169 17.14 -16.51 15.33
C VAL A 169 16.62 -15.13 15.73
N ILE A 170 16.75 -14.14 14.85
CA ILE A 170 16.28 -12.78 15.13
C ILE A 170 14.75 -12.73 15.26
N SER A 171 14.01 -13.52 14.48
CA SER A 171 12.56 -13.59 14.57
C SER A 171 12.06 -14.17 15.88
N ILE A 172 12.80 -15.13 16.49
CA ILE A 172 12.49 -15.60 17.85
C ILE A 172 12.60 -14.43 18.85
N LEU A 173 13.69 -13.67 18.80
CA LEU A 173 13.89 -12.53 19.70
C LEU A 173 12.81 -11.45 19.51
N VAL A 174 12.45 -11.14 18.25
CA VAL A 174 11.38 -10.19 17.93
C VAL A 174 10.05 -10.72 18.43
N SER A 175 9.74 -12.01 18.27
CA SER A 175 8.50 -12.62 18.78
C SER A 175 8.42 -12.53 20.30
N VAL A 176 9.51 -12.75 21.01
CA VAL A 176 9.54 -12.57 22.47
C VAL A 176 9.20 -11.12 22.87
N VAL A 177 9.74 -10.13 22.14
CA VAL A 177 9.37 -8.72 22.38
C VAL A 177 7.89 -8.48 22.08
N LEU A 178 7.38 -9.03 20.98
CA LEU A 178 5.98 -8.89 20.58
C LEU A 178 4.99 -9.57 21.54
N LEU A 179 5.39 -10.61 22.28
CA LEU A 179 4.55 -11.19 23.36
C LEU A 179 4.09 -10.14 24.38
N PHE A 180 4.89 -9.10 24.59
CA PHE A 180 4.58 -8.03 25.56
C PHE A 180 4.08 -6.76 24.88
N VAL A 181 4.64 -6.41 23.74
CA VAL A 181 4.36 -5.13 23.05
C VAL A 181 3.09 -5.20 22.19
N TRP A 182 2.84 -6.32 21.54
CA TRP A 182 1.69 -6.46 20.63
C TRP A 182 0.33 -6.29 21.31
N PRO A 183 0.06 -6.90 22.47
CA PRO A 183 -1.17 -6.65 23.19
C PRO A 183 -1.38 -5.17 23.54
N VAL A 184 -0.33 -4.47 23.96
CA VAL A 184 -0.44 -3.04 24.31
C VAL A 184 -0.84 -2.20 23.09
N ILE A 185 -0.26 -2.48 21.92
CA ILE A 185 -0.64 -1.81 20.68
C ILE A 185 -2.10 -2.13 20.32
N PHE A 186 -2.50 -3.39 20.42
CA PHE A 186 -3.83 -3.83 20.07
C PHE A 186 -4.88 -3.28 21.05
N ASP A 187 -4.62 -3.34 22.37
CA ASP A 187 -5.49 -2.79 23.41
C ASP A 187 -5.67 -1.27 23.24
N ALA A 188 -4.62 -0.55 22.84
CA ALA A 188 -4.73 0.87 22.53
C ALA A 188 -5.66 1.13 21.32
N LEU A 189 -5.58 0.30 20.28
CA LEU A 189 -6.49 0.41 19.12
C LEU A 189 -7.94 0.06 19.50
N VAL A 190 -8.14 -0.96 20.33
CA VAL A 190 -9.46 -1.33 20.87
C VAL A 190 -10.02 -0.22 21.76
N ALA A 191 -9.19 0.38 22.62
CA ALA A 191 -9.60 1.50 23.48
C ALA A 191 -10.02 2.73 22.65
N ILE A 192 -9.26 3.05 21.60
CA ILE A 192 -9.63 4.08 20.62
C ILE A 192 -10.98 3.72 19.96
N GLY A 193 -11.13 2.48 19.51
CA GLY A 193 -12.36 1.98 18.89
C GLY A 193 -13.57 2.16 19.80
N ASN A 194 -13.49 1.67 21.04
CA ASN A 194 -14.55 1.82 22.04
C ASN A 194 -14.84 3.30 22.38
N GLY A 195 -13.80 4.14 22.45
CA GLY A 195 -13.95 5.56 22.73
C GLY A 195 -14.71 6.33 21.66
N ILE A 196 -14.61 5.92 20.41
CA ILE A 196 -15.25 6.60 19.28
C ILE A 196 -16.54 5.91 18.79
N ALA A 197 -16.76 4.63 19.14
CA ALA A 197 -17.91 3.86 18.68
C ALA A 197 -19.26 4.50 19.11
N GLY A 198 -19.32 5.10 20.31
CA GLY A 198 -20.51 5.79 20.82
C GLY A 198 -20.70 7.23 20.33
N MET A 199 -19.85 7.72 19.39
CA MET A 199 -19.88 9.10 18.91
C MET A 199 -20.60 9.26 17.56
N ASP A 200 -21.34 8.25 17.12
CA ASP A 200 -22.09 8.24 15.85
C ASP A 200 -21.24 8.74 14.65
N GLY A 201 -21.80 9.67 13.88
CA GLY A 201 -21.13 10.21 12.69
C GLY A 201 -19.80 10.90 12.97
N ILE A 202 -19.61 11.49 14.16
CA ILE A 202 -18.34 12.08 14.57
C ILE A 202 -17.31 10.96 14.76
N GLY A 203 -17.68 9.88 15.43
CA GLY A 203 -16.84 8.70 15.61
C GLY A 203 -16.43 8.08 14.28
N ALA A 204 -17.37 7.94 13.34
CA ALA A 204 -17.06 7.47 11.98
C ALA A 204 -16.04 8.39 11.27
N GLY A 205 -16.16 9.71 11.46
CA GLY A 205 -15.19 10.68 10.90
C GLY A 205 -13.81 10.57 11.52
N ILE A 206 -13.72 10.42 12.85
CA ILE A 206 -12.44 10.21 13.55
C ILE A 206 -11.80 8.90 13.06
N TYR A 207 -12.59 7.83 12.96
CA TYR A 207 -12.11 6.57 12.40
C TYR A 207 -11.54 6.75 10.99
N ALA A 208 -12.28 7.41 10.09
CA ALA A 208 -11.83 7.61 8.71
C ALA A 208 -10.54 8.44 8.64
N PHE A 209 -10.41 9.47 9.46
CA PHE A 209 -9.18 10.26 9.60
C PHE A 209 -7.99 9.39 10.04
N LEU A 210 -8.16 8.65 11.14
CA LEU A 210 -7.12 7.79 11.69
C LEU A 210 -6.76 6.65 10.72
N ASN A 211 -7.76 6.07 10.05
CA ASN A 211 -7.55 5.05 9.04
C ASN A 211 -6.58 5.55 7.95
N ARG A 212 -6.85 6.73 7.36
CA ARG A 212 -5.95 7.32 6.36
C ARG A 212 -4.58 7.66 6.94
N LEU A 213 -4.52 8.25 8.13
CA LEU A 213 -3.26 8.63 8.76
C LEU A 213 -2.35 7.43 9.05
N LEU A 214 -2.91 6.25 9.30
CA LEU A 214 -2.18 5.02 9.62
C LEU A 214 -1.73 4.21 8.41
N ILE A 215 -2.16 4.54 7.18
CA ILE A 215 -1.75 3.82 5.96
C ILE A 215 -0.22 3.69 5.83
N PRO A 216 0.59 4.75 6.07
CA PRO A 216 2.04 4.63 5.94
C PRO A 216 2.69 3.58 6.84
N THR A 217 2.04 3.22 7.93
CA THR A 217 2.52 2.24 8.90
C THR A 217 1.92 0.85 8.70
N GLY A 218 0.85 0.73 7.89
CA GLY A 218 0.06 -0.49 7.75
C GLY A 218 -0.87 -0.78 8.95
N LEU A 219 -0.86 0.04 9.99
CA LEU A 219 -1.71 -0.15 11.18
C LEU A 219 -3.20 0.11 10.90
N HIS A 220 -3.55 0.76 9.78
CA HIS A 220 -4.94 0.94 9.36
C HIS A 220 -5.68 -0.42 9.23
N HIS A 221 -5.01 -1.49 8.83
CA HIS A 221 -5.60 -2.83 8.79
C HIS A 221 -5.96 -3.36 10.19
N ALA A 222 -5.12 -3.06 11.20
CA ALA A 222 -5.45 -3.42 12.58
C ALA A 222 -6.66 -2.61 13.08
N LEU A 223 -6.72 -1.31 12.75
CA LEU A 223 -7.88 -0.47 13.06
C LEU A 223 -9.14 -0.92 12.32
N ASN A 224 -9.05 -1.37 11.07
CA ASN A 224 -10.18 -1.93 10.33
C ASN A 224 -10.75 -3.19 11.00
N ASN A 225 -9.91 -4.04 11.57
CA ASN A 225 -10.38 -5.21 12.33
C ASN A 225 -11.27 -4.81 13.51
N VAL A 226 -11.02 -3.65 14.11
CA VAL A 226 -11.82 -3.16 15.24
C VAL A 226 -13.25 -2.81 14.80
N PHE A 227 -13.41 -2.15 13.63
CA PHE A 227 -14.70 -1.62 13.19
C PHE A 227 -15.45 -2.52 12.20
N TRP A 228 -14.73 -3.19 11.29
CA TRP A 228 -15.35 -3.94 10.19
C TRP A 228 -15.54 -5.43 10.51
N PHE A 229 -14.67 -6.02 11.36
CA PHE A 229 -14.56 -7.46 11.59
C PHE A 229 -14.82 -7.91 13.05
N ASP A 230 -15.72 -7.23 13.71
CA ASP A 230 -16.31 -7.64 14.99
C ASP A 230 -15.37 -7.75 16.21
N THR A 231 -14.23 -7.06 16.22
CA THR A 231 -13.33 -7.09 17.39
C THR A 231 -13.94 -6.44 18.65
N ILE A 232 -14.83 -5.46 18.47
CA ILE A 232 -15.53 -4.76 19.57
C ILE A 232 -17.06 -4.91 19.50
N GLY A 233 -17.55 -5.91 18.77
CA GLY A 233 -18.98 -6.15 18.63
C GLY A 233 -19.69 -5.27 17.61
N LEU A 234 -18.96 -4.56 16.72
CA LEU A 234 -19.55 -3.74 15.65
C LEU A 234 -19.71 -4.50 14.34
N GLY A 235 -18.65 -5.11 13.84
CA GLY A 235 -18.67 -5.91 12.61
C GLY A 235 -19.36 -5.25 11.40
N ASP A 236 -19.16 -3.93 11.19
CA ASP A 236 -19.94 -3.13 10.23
C ASP A 236 -20.00 -3.74 8.82
N LEU A 237 -18.86 -4.25 8.34
CA LEU A 237 -18.78 -4.91 7.05
C LEU A 237 -19.55 -6.24 7.06
N SER A 238 -19.35 -7.04 8.09
CA SER A 238 -19.93 -8.39 8.18
C SER A 238 -21.46 -8.35 8.24
N HIS A 239 -22.03 -7.50 9.10
CA HIS A 239 -23.48 -7.31 9.22
C HIS A 239 -24.11 -6.69 7.97
N PHE A 240 -23.42 -5.70 7.36
CA PHE A 240 -23.90 -5.07 6.12
C PHE A 240 -24.07 -6.10 4.98
N TRP A 241 -23.06 -6.97 4.81
CA TRP A 241 -23.08 -7.98 3.75
C TRP A 241 -23.86 -9.24 4.12
N ALA A 242 -24.16 -9.48 5.41
CA ALA A 242 -25.12 -10.49 5.82
C ALA A 242 -26.56 -10.14 5.49
N GLY A 243 -26.81 -8.92 4.98
CA GLY A 243 -28.16 -8.45 4.63
C GLY A 243 -28.97 -7.94 5.81
N GLU A 244 -28.31 -7.64 6.93
CA GLU A 244 -28.91 -7.04 8.12
C GLU A 244 -29.18 -5.55 7.90
N THR A 245 -30.00 -4.96 8.77
CA THR A 245 -30.34 -3.55 8.79
C THR A 245 -29.89 -2.86 10.05
N SER A 246 -29.94 -1.53 10.09
CA SER A 246 -29.63 -0.78 11.31
C SER A 246 -30.56 -1.11 12.49
N ALA A 247 -31.78 -1.62 12.22
CA ALA A 247 -32.69 -2.05 13.26
C ALA A 247 -32.26 -3.37 13.94
N ASP A 248 -31.60 -4.25 13.17
CA ASP A 248 -31.14 -5.56 13.67
C ASP A 248 -29.93 -5.41 14.58
N VAL A 249 -29.05 -4.45 14.31
CA VAL A 249 -27.80 -4.22 15.06
C VAL A 249 -27.92 -3.11 16.12
N GLY A 250 -28.98 -2.27 16.06
CA GLY A 250 -29.20 -1.18 17.02
C GLY A 250 -28.34 0.08 16.83
N TRP A 251 -27.60 0.18 15.72
CA TRP A 251 -26.78 1.34 15.34
C TRP A 251 -26.79 1.56 13.83
N SER A 252 -26.23 2.67 13.33
CA SER A 252 -26.30 3.04 11.91
C SER A 252 -25.36 2.19 11.05
N LEU A 253 -25.85 1.05 10.56
CA LEU A 253 -25.09 0.09 9.77
C LEU A 253 -24.54 0.73 8.48
N GLY A 254 -23.28 0.45 8.17
CA GLY A 254 -22.55 1.03 7.06
C GLY A 254 -21.86 2.37 7.38
N MET A 255 -21.98 2.91 8.59
CA MET A 255 -21.45 4.23 8.91
C MET A 255 -19.92 4.32 8.86
N TYR A 256 -19.24 3.22 9.11
CA TYR A 256 -17.77 3.14 9.04
C TYR A 256 -17.23 2.82 7.63
N MET A 257 -18.14 2.65 6.65
CA MET A 257 -17.79 2.36 5.25
C MET A 257 -18.21 3.47 4.30
N SER A 258 -19.43 4.01 4.48
CA SER A 258 -20.09 4.86 3.48
C SER A 258 -19.33 6.13 3.14
N GLY A 259 -18.64 6.75 4.11
CA GLY A 259 -17.90 8.00 3.92
C GLY A 259 -16.68 7.89 3.03
N PHE A 260 -16.19 6.69 2.83
CA PHE A 260 -15.04 6.45 1.95
C PHE A 260 -15.40 6.57 0.46
N PHE A 261 -16.63 6.24 0.06
CA PHE A 261 -17.03 6.26 -1.35
C PHE A 261 -16.90 7.64 -2.01
N PRO A 262 -17.45 8.74 -1.49
CA PRO A 262 -17.27 10.06 -2.10
C PRO A 262 -15.80 10.46 -2.19
N CYS A 263 -15.01 10.13 -1.16
CA CYS A 263 -13.61 10.49 -1.09
C CYS A 263 -12.76 9.70 -2.08
N MET A 264 -12.89 8.37 -2.09
CA MET A 264 -12.08 7.49 -2.94
C MET A 264 -12.44 7.62 -4.41
N MET A 265 -13.73 7.67 -4.73
CA MET A 265 -14.17 7.75 -6.12
C MET A 265 -13.95 9.16 -6.71
N PHE A 266 -14.34 10.19 -6.00
CA PHE A 266 -14.38 11.55 -6.54
C PHE A 266 -13.32 12.48 -5.92
N GLY A 267 -13.10 12.41 -4.61
CA GLY A 267 -12.12 13.25 -3.91
C GLY A 267 -10.71 13.03 -4.44
N ILE A 268 -10.28 11.78 -4.60
CA ILE A 268 -8.98 11.46 -5.18
C ILE A 268 -8.85 11.98 -6.62
N MET A 269 -9.90 11.89 -7.43
CA MET A 269 -9.89 12.46 -8.78
C MET A 269 -9.69 13.97 -8.77
N GLY A 270 -10.32 14.68 -7.81
CA GLY A 270 -10.12 16.12 -7.61
C GLY A 270 -8.69 16.45 -7.20
N ALA A 271 -8.14 15.74 -6.22
CA ALA A 271 -6.75 15.90 -5.77
C ALA A 271 -5.75 15.58 -6.89
N ALA A 272 -5.99 14.51 -7.65
CA ALA A 272 -5.19 14.13 -8.80
C ALA A 272 -5.15 15.23 -9.87
N LEU A 273 -6.30 15.80 -10.21
CA LEU A 273 -6.40 16.90 -11.15
C LEU A 273 -5.66 18.14 -10.66
N ALA A 274 -5.74 18.46 -9.37
CA ALA A 274 -4.98 19.57 -8.77
C ALA A 274 -3.47 19.35 -8.90
N MET A 275 -2.98 18.14 -8.58
CA MET A 275 -1.56 17.81 -8.74
C MET A 275 -1.12 17.88 -10.20
N VAL A 276 -1.89 17.35 -11.15
CA VAL A 276 -1.56 17.43 -12.59
C VAL A 276 -1.54 18.88 -13.08
N LYS A 277 -2.51 19.71 -12.66
CA LYS A 277 -2.55 21.14 -13.06
C LYS A 277 -1.39 21.93 -12.52
N THR A 278 -0.95 21.65 -11.30
CA THR A 278 0.16 22.35 -10.63
C THR A 278 1.52 21.74 -10.95
N ALA A 279 1.57 20.56 -11.57
CA ALA A 279 2.82 19.90 -11.94
C ALA A 279 3.62 20.72 -12.96
N LYS A 280 4.93 20.79 -12.75
CA LYS A 280 5.92 21.30 -13.73
C LYS A 280 6.05 20.32 -14.88
N ASN A 281 6.22 19.03 -14.58
CA ASN A 281 6.18 17.94 -15.55
C ASN A 281 4.81 17.24 -15.56
N LYS A 282 3.94 17.72 -16.45
CA LYS A 282 2.56 17.20 -16.55
C LYS A 282 2.50 15.76 -17.04
N LYS A 283 3.41 15.32 -17.94
CA LYS A 283 3.38 13.95 -18.48
C LYS A 283 3.68 12.92 -17.41
N ALA A 284 4.70 13.17 -16.59
CA ALA A 284 5.05 12.28 -15.47
C ALA A 284 3.93 12.26 -14.43
N ALA A 285 3.37 13.43 -14.08
CA ALA A 285 2.24 13.52 -13.15
C ALA A 285 1.00 12.77 -13.66
N ILE A 286 0.62 12.93 -14.92
CA ILE A 286 -0.54 12.23 -15.52
C ILE A 286 -0.34 10.72 -15.43
N GLY A 287 0.81 10.20 -15.86
CA GLY A 287 1.07 8.77 -15.88
C GLY A 287 0.96 8.10 -14.50
N LEU A 288 1.44 8.77 -13.46
CA LEU A 288 1.43 8.24 -12.10
C LEU A 288 0.08 8.52 -11.39
N VAL A 289 -0.34 9.79 -11.37
CA VAL A 289 -1.43 10.23 -10.50
C VAL A 289 -2.80 9.90 -11.07
N LEU A 290 -2.99 10.05 -12.40
CA LEU A 290 -4.29 9.80 -13.02
C LEU A 290 -4.61 8.29 -13.07
N SER A 291 -3.63 7.45 -13.39
CA SER A 291 -3.83 5.99 -13.38
C SER A 291 -4.19 5.48 -11.98
N ALA A 292 -3.52 6.00 -10.94
CA ALA A 292 -3.83 5.69 -9.55
C ALA A 292 -5.24 6.18 -9.15
N ALA A 293 -5.65 7.36 -9.61
CA ALA A 293 -6.97 7.91 -9.34
C ALA A 293 -8.10 7.09 -10.03
N ILE A 294 -7.87 6.62 -11.26
CA ILE A 294 -8.81 5.72 -11.93
C ILE A 294 -8.93 4.39 -11.18
N CYS A 295 -7.81 3.83 -10.70
CA CYS A 295 -7.82 2.62 -9.88
C CYS A 295 -8.63 2.83 -8.59
N ALA A 296 -8.45 3.96 -7.91
CA ALA A 296 -9.24 4.32 -6.73
C ALA A 296 -10.74 4.47 -7.05
N PHE A 297 -11.09 5.11 -8.18
CA PHE A 297 -12.48 5.25 -8.59
C PHE A 297 -13.16 3.90 -8.86
N VAL A 298 -12.50 3.02 -9.61
CA VAL A 298 -13.11 1.74 -10.03
C VAL A 298 -13.13 0.72 -8.91
N CYS A 299 -11.98 0.48 -8.28
CA CYS A 299 -11.77 -0.61 -7.33
C CYS A 299 -11.61 -0.14 -5.88
N GLY A 300 -11.55 1.18 -5.60
CA GLY A 300 -11.30 1.70 -4.26
C GLY A 300 -9.85 1.50 -3.77
N VAL A 301 -8.90 1.13 -4.63
CA VAL A 301 -7.48 0.97 -4.26
C VAL A 301 -6.79 2.33 -4.30
N THR A 302 -6.48 2.88 -3.14
CA THR A 302 -5.98 4.25 -2.97
C THR A 302 -4.48 4.35 -2.76
N GLU A 303 -3.84 3.26 -2.36
CA GLU A 303 -2.43 3.19 -1.98
C GLU A 303 -1.48 3.68 -3.10
N PRO A 304 -1.71 3.35 -4.39
CA PRO A 304 -0.84 3.88 -5.46
C PRO A 304 -0.87 5.41 -5.54
N PHE A 305 -2.02 6.04 -5.26
CA PHE A 305 -2.17 7.48 -5.20
C PHE A 305 -1.51 8.05 -3.94
N GLU A 306 -1.80 7.47 -2.78
CA GLU A 306 -1.32 7.93 -1.48
C GLU A 306 0.19 7.82 -1.36
N PHE A 307 0.77 6.66 -1.68
CA PHE A 307 2.23 6.46 -1.68
C PHE A 307 2.94 7.36 -2.70
N GLY A 308 2.25 7.77 -3.77
CA GLY A 308 2.78 8.69 -4.77
C GLY A 308 3.15 10.06 -4.18
N PHE A 309 2.42 10.57 -3.18
CA PHE A 309 2.66 11.92 -2.67
C PHE A 309 2.94 12.03 -1.17
N MET A 310 2.48 11.08 -0.33
CA MET A 310 2.58 11.22 1.12
C MET A 310 4.03 11.32 1.63
N PHE A 311 4.98 10.65 0.96
CA PHE A 311 6.40 10.74 1.31
C PHE A 311 7.10 11.99 0.71
N LEU A 312 6.48 12.62 -0.28
CA LEU A 312 6.96 13.88 -0.83
C LEU A 312 6.49 15.07 0.03
N CYS A 313 5.25 15.01 0.48
CA CYS A 313 4.64 16.07 1.29
C CYS A 313 3.69 15.51 2.35
N PHE A 314 4.22 15.10 3.49
CA PHE A 314 3.43 14.56 4.60
C PHE A 314 2.40 15.54 5.16
N PRO A 315 2.66 16.87 5.29
CA PRO A 315 1.62 17.82 5.71
C PRO A 315 0.38 17.82 4.81
N LEU A 316 0.56 17.74 3.48
CA LEU A 316 -0.56 17.64 2.55
C LEU A 316 -1.32 16.30 2.72
N TYR A 317 -0.61 15.24 3.08
CA TYR A 317 -1.22 13.95 3.40
C TYR A 317 -2.09 14.01 4.67
N VAL A 318 -1.68 14.75 5.69
CA VAL A 318 -2.51 14.98 6.89
C VAL A 318 -3.79 15.75 6.54
N VAL A 319 -3.70 16.75 5.66
CA VAL A 319 -4.89 17.45 5.14
C VAL A 319 -5.80 16.51 4.37
N TYR A 320 -5.24 15.65 3.53
CA TYR A 320 -5.98 14.59 2.83
C TYR A 320 -6.74 13.69 3.80
N ALA A 321 -6.08 13.18 4.85
CA ALA A 321 -6.72 12.37 5.88
C ALA A 321 -7.84 13.14 6.60
N ALA A 322 -7.64 14.41 6.92
CA ALA A 322 -8.66 15.25 7.55
C ALA A 322 -9.90 15.43 6.67
N LEU A 323 -9.72 15.58 5.36
CA LEU A 323 -10.83 15.64 4.42
C LEU A 323 -11.67 14.35 4.43
N TYR A 324 -11.03 13.17 4.55
CA TYR A 324 -11.78 11.91 4.72
C TYR A 324 -12.64 11.92 5.98
N GLY A 325 -12.09 12.36 7.11
CA GLY A 325 -12.86 12.49 8.34
C GLY A 325 -14.07 13.40 8.18
N ILE A 326 -13.87 14.59 7.61
CA ILE A 326 -14.94 15.59 7.40
C ILE A 326 -16.03 15.02 6.46
N PHE A 327 -15.64 14.44 5.32
CA PHE A 327 -16.61 13.88 4.38
C PHE A 327 -17.34 12.67 4.94
N THR A 328 -16.71 11.87 5.80
CA THR A 328 -17.38 10.77 6.49
C THR A 328 -18.47 11.29 7.42
N ILE A 329 -18.21 12.37 8.17
CA ILE A 329 -19.24 13.04 9.00
C ILE A 329 -20.40 13.54 8.13
N ILE A 330 -20.09 14.27 7.06
CA ILE A 330 -21.12 14.79 6.11
C ILE A 330 -21.94 13.65 5.52
N THR A 331 -21.27 12.57 5.11
CA THR A 331 -21.94 11.38 4.53
C THR A 331 -22.85 10.71 5.53
N TYR A 332 -22.42 10.59 6.80
CA TYR A 332 -23.25 10.04 7.87
C TYR A 332 -24.57 10.81 8.01
N TYR A 333 -24.50 12.13 8.16
CA TYR A 333 -25.68 12.98 8.35
C TYR A 333 -26.53 13.14 7.09
N SER A 334 -26.00 12.92 5.91
CA SER A 334 -26.78 12.90 4.65
C SER A 334 -27.73 11.70 4.57
N GLY A 335 -27.45 10.67 5.36
CA GLY A 335 -28.17 9.39 5.34
C GLY A 335 -27.81 8.50 4.14
N PHE A 336 -26.73 8.80 3.40
CA PHE A 336 -26.17 7.88 2.41
C PHE A 336 -25.56 6.67 3.11
N ARG A 337 -25.95 5.47 2.66
CA ARG A 337 -25.38 4.21 3.15
C ARG A 337 -25.02 3.31 1.97
N ALA A 338 -23.78 2.89 1.94
CA ALA A 338 -23.22 1.92 1.02
C ALA A 338 -22.14 1.11 1.75
N GLY A 339 -22.00 -0.14 1.42
CA GLY A 339 -20.98 -1.02 1.98
C GLY A 339 -19.98 -1.44 0.91
N PHE A 340 -18.79 -1.77 1.32
CA PHE A 340 -17.82 -2.44 0.48
C PHE A 340 -17.47 -3.80 1.09
N CYS A 341 -17.17 -4.74 0.22
CA CYS A 341 -16.63 -6.04 0.58
C CYS A 341 -15.11 -6.02 0.48
N PHE A 342 -14.60 -5.26 -0.48
CA PHE A 342 -13.17 -5.04 -0.69
C PHE A 342 -12.77 -3.60 -0.36
N SER A 343 -13.31 -2.61 -1.08
CA SER A 343 -13.00 -1.19 -0.87
C SER A 343 -14.04 -0.28 -1.54
N ALA A 344 -14.06 1.01 -1.16
CA ALA A 344 -15.08 1.97 -1.57
C ALA A 344 -14.89 2.48 -3.01
N GLY A 345 -14.96 1.60 -3.98
CA GLY A 345 -14.96 1.87 -5.41
C GLY A 345 -16.31 1.71 -6.07
N ALA A 346 -16.39 2.03 -7.36
CA ALA A 346 -17.62 1.93 -8.14
C ALA A 346 -18.17 0.49 -8.19
N THR A 347 -17.30 -0.51 -8.18
CA THR A 347 -17.67 -1.93 -8.15
C THR A 347 -18.48 -2.26 -6.91
N ASP A 348 -17.93 -1.98 -5.72
CA ASP A 348 -18.62 -2.26 -4.46
C ASP A 348 -19.88 -1.40 -4.27
N LEU A 349 -19.86 -0.14 -4.73
CA LEU A 349 -21.04 0.70 -4.69
C LEU A 349 -22.22 0.08 -5.44
N VAL A 350 -21.99 -0.41 -6.66
CA VAL A 350 -23.03 -1.03 -7.50
C VAL A 350 -23.56 -2.29 -6.83
N PHE A 351 -22.69 -3.13 -6.30
CA PHE A 351 -23.11 -4.39 -5.67
C PHE A 351 -23.79 -4.18 -4.33
N SER A 352 -23.34 -3.23 -3.52
CA SER A 352 -23.96 -2.95 -2.23
C SER A 352 -25.28 -2.21 -2.32
N ALA A 353 -25.58 -1.54 -3.46
CA ALA A 353 -26.77 -0.71 -3.62
C ALA A 353 -28.10 -1.49 -3.50
N SER A 354 -28.07 -2.80 -3.72
CA SER A 354 -29.26 -3.68 -3.59
C SER A 354 -29.42 -4.28 -2.19
N LEU A 355 -28.46 -4.10 -1.29
CA LEU A 355 -28.51 -4.67 0.06
C LEU A 355 -29.47 -3.91 0.97
N PRO A 356 -30.12 -4.57 1.96
CA PRO A 356 -31.10 -3.95 2.84
C PRO A 356 -30.60 -2.73 3.63
N ALA A 357 -29.33 -2.73 4.03
CA ALA A 357 -28.72 -1.61 4.74
C ALA A 357 -28.36 -0.42 3.85
N ALA A 358 -28.36 -0.58 2.51
CA ALA A 358 -28.07 0.50 1.58
C ALA A 358 -29.21 1.55 1.60
N ALA A 359 -28.82 2.82 1.66
CA ALA A 359 -29.79 3.91 1.70
C ALA A 359 -29.32 5.12 0.89
N LYS A 360 -30.25 5.75 0.21
CA LYS A 360 -30.02 6.99 -0.58
C LYS A 360 -28.76 6.92 -1.47
N THR A 361 -28.53 5.79 -2.13
CA THR A 361 -27.32 5.55 -2.93
C THR A 361 -27.11 6.57 -4.06
N TRP A 362 -28.19 7.22 -4.54
CA TRP A 362 -28.13 8.33 -5.49
C TRP A 362 -27.34 9.54 -4.97
N MET A 363 -27.25 9.71 -3.65
CA MET A 363 -26.50 10.82 -3.04
C MET A 363 -24.99 10.75 -3.27
N ILE A 364 -24.49 9.63 -3.80
CA ILE A 364 -23.09 9.56 -4.24
C ILE A 364 -22.74 10.65 -5.26
N ILE A 365 -23.70 11.06 -6.08
CA ILE A 365 -23.47 12.10 -7.10
C ILE A 365 -23.23 13.48 -6.44
N PRO A 366 -24.17 14.07 -5.66
CA PRO A 366 -23.92 15.37 -5.04
C PRO A 366 -22.77 15.32 -4.02
N LEU A 367 -22.63 14.26 -3.21
CA LEU A 367 -21.52 14.10 -2.28
C LEU A 367 -20.18 13.94 -3.02
N GLY A 368 -20.17 13.19 -4.12
CA GLY A 368 -18.99 13.01 -4.96
C GLY A 368 -18.54 14.31 -5.63
N ILE A 369 -19.49 15.07 -6.21
CA ILE A 369 -19.17 16.40 -6.79
C ILE A 369 -18.59 17.32 -5.71
N ALA A 370 -19.20 17.37 -4.53
CA ALA A 370 -18.69 18.17 -3.42
C ALA A 370 -17.28 17.72 -3.00
N ALA A 371 -17.05 16.41 -2.87
CA ALA A 371 -15.74 15.86 -2.55
C ALA A 371 -14.71 16.21 -3.64
N PHE A 372 -15.03 16.02 -4.91
CA PHE A 372 -14.15 16.39 -6.02
C PHE A 372 -13.74 17.86 -5.95
N LEU A 373 -14.69 18.76 -5.80
CA LEU A 373 -14.42 20.20 -5.75
C LEU A 373 -13.59 20.58 -4.52
N VAL A 374 -13.96 20.09 -3.33
CA VAL A 374 -13.24 20.43 -2.10
C VAL A 374 -11.81 19.90 -2.17
N PHE A 375 -11.59 18.64 -2.54
CA PHE A 375 -10.25 18.07 -2.67
C PHE A 375 -9.45 18.82 -3.74
N TYR A 376 -10.06 19.15 -4.89
CA TYR A 376 -9.40 19.90 -5.94
C TYR A 376 -8.93 21.28 -5.44
N PHE A 377 -9.83 22.08 -4.86
CA PHE A 377 -9.46 23.45 -4.44
C PHE A 377 -8.51 23.46 -3.26
N VAL A 378 -8.69 22.57 -2.27
CA VAL A 378 -7.78 22.45 -1.11
C VAL A 378 -6.38 22.06 -1.57
N PHE A 379 -6.26 21.05 -2.42
CA PHE A 379 -4.97 20.63 -2.94
C PHE A 379 -4.33 21.69 -3.84
N TYR A 380 -5.10 22.24 -4.77
CA TYR A 380 -4.61 23.31 -5.66
C TYR A 380 -4.07 24.50 -4.87
N PHE A 381 -4.85 24.98 -3.89
CA PHE A 381 -4.46 26.10 -3.03
C PHE A 381 -3.23 25.75 -2.18
N ALA A 382 -3.22 24.62 -1.51
CA ALA A 382 -2.11 24.20 -0.67
C ALA A 382 -0.81 24.05 -1.48
N ILE A 383 -0.88 23.37 -2.63
CA ILE A 383 0.30 23.17 -3.49
C ILE A 383 0.84 24.49 -4.01
N THR A 384 -0.03 25.39 -4.48
CA THR A 384 0.40 26.64 -5.09
C THR A 384 0.87 27.65 -4.07
N LYS A 385 0.16 27.79 -2.93
CA LYS A 385 0.47 28.79 -1.91
C LYS A 385 1.73 28.46 -1.11
N PHE A 386 1.94 27.19 -0.81
CA PHE A 386 3.06 26.71 0.02
C PHE A 386 4.18 26.07 -0.80
N ASP A 387 4.11 26.12 -2.13
CA ASP A 387 5.05 25.49 -3.07
C ASP A 387 5.37 24.03 -2.70
N LEU A 388 4.32 23.24 -2.39
CA LEU A 388 4.49 21.89 -1.90
C LEU A 388 4.97 20.96 -3.02
N LYS A 389 5.86 20.03 -2.67
CA LYS A 389 6.37 19.01 -3.59
C LYS A 389 5.36 17.90 -3.74
N THR A 390 4.91 17.68 -4.97
CA THR A 390 3.98 16.63 -5.37
C THR A 390 4.52 15.96 -6.64
N PRO A 391 3.97 14.82 -7.09
CA PRO A 391 4.42 14.19 -8.33
C PRO A 391 4.45 15.17 -9.51
N GLY A 392 5.60 15.26 -10.18
CA GLY A 392 5.85 16.21 -11.26
C GLY A 392 6.14 17.64 -10.83
N ARG A 393 6.29 17.94 -9.51
CA ARG A 393 6.77 19.20 -8.94
C ARG A 393 8.04 19.03 -8.11
N GLU A 394 8.75 17.94 -8.30
CA GLU A 394 10.06 17.75 -7.68
C GLU A 394 11.07 18.75 -8.25
N ASP A 395 12.14 19.05 -7.50
CA ASP A 395 13.15 20.08 -7.86
C ASP A 395 14.08 19.67 -9.01
N ASP A 396 13.59 18.92 -9.98
CA ASP A 396 14.40 18.33 -11.01
C ASP A 396 14.19 19.03 -12.36
N ASP A 397 15.31 19.40 -12.98
CA ASP A 397 15.46 20.18 -14.20
C ASP A 397 14.40 19.95 -15.30
N GLU A 398 13.59 20.95 -15.57
CA GLU A 398 12.60 20.99 -16.66
C GLU A 398 13.20 20.77 -18.06
N GLU A 399 14.52 20.96 -18.22
CA GLU A 399 15.19 20.81 -19.52
C GLU A 399 15.49 19.36 -19.90
N ALA A 400 15.65 18.47 -18.89
CA ALA A 400 16.09 17.11 -19.15
C ALA A 400 14.97 16.19 -19.69
N GLU A 401 13.69 16.46 -19.38
CA GLU A 401 12.59 15.54 -19.73
C GLU A 401 11.95 15.80 -21.11
N LYS A 402 12.26 16.91 -21.76
CA LYS A 402 11.62 17.29 -23.03
C LYS A 402 12.02 16.49 -24.26
N LYS A 403 13.00 15.57 -24.18
CA LYS A 403 13.58 14.90 -25.38
C LYS A 403 13.80 13.40 -25.30
N VAL A 404 13.17 12.64 -24.40
CA VAL A 404 13.37 11.18 -24.41
C VAL A 404 12.28 10.50 -25.24
N VAL A 405 12.58 10.32 -26.50
CA VAL A 405 12.01 9.23 -27.31
C VAL A 405 13.13 8.20 -27.44
N LEU A 406 13.11 7.17 -26.60
CA LEU A 406 13.91 5.97 -26.85
C LEU A 406 13.34 5.33 -28.14
N ALA A 407 13.84 5.81 -29.28
CA ALA A 407 13.56 5.20 -30.55
C ALA A 407 14.17 3.78 -30.52
N ASN A 408 13.35 2.78 -30.81
CA ASN A 408 13.76 1.40 -31.10
C ASN A 408 13.90 0.38 -29.96
N ASN A 409 13.36 0.55 -28.76
CA ASN A 409 13.32 -0.52 -27.73
C ASN A 409 14.66 -1.27 -27.48
N ASN A 410 15.81 -0.70 -27.86
CA ASN A 410 17.12 -1.31 -27.67
C ASN A 410 17.71 -0.92 -26.32
N TYR A 411 17.12 -1.45 -25.25
CA TYR A 411 17.50 -1.13 -23.87
C TYR A 411 18.91 -1.56 -23.53
N THR A 412 19.43 -2.62 -24.15
CA THR A 412 20.79 -3.13 -23.94
C THR A 412 21.84 -2.12 -24.42
N GLU A 413 21.64 -1.51 -25.60
CA GLU A 413 22.53 -0.49 -26.15
C GLU A 413 22.51 0.78 -25.28
N VAL A 414 21.31 1.22 -24.87
CA VAL A 414 21.16 2.37 -23.97
C VAL A 414 21.85 2.11 -22.63
N ALA A 415 21.66 0.94 -22.03
CA ALA A 415 22.30 0.55 -20.78
C ALA A 415 23.81 0.55 -20.87
N SER A 416 24.36 -0.01 -21.94
CA SER A 416 25.81 -0.04 -22.22
C SER A 416 26.39 1.38 -22.40
N ALA A 417 25.71 2.22 -23.17
CA ALA A 417 26.13 3.60 -23.40
C ALA A 417 26.05 4.45 -22.15
N VAL A 418 24.99 4.28 -21.33
CA VAL A 418 24.84 4.95 -20.04
C VAL A 418 25.93 4.49 -19.07
N LEU A 419 26.24 3.18 -19.01
CA LEU A 419 27.30 2.66 -18.14
C LEU A 419 28.66 3.26 -18.51
N ALA A 420 28.99 3.31 -19.79
CA ALA A 420 30.22 3.94 -20.27
C ALA A 420 30.26 5.44 -19.89
N ALA A 421 29.15 6.15 -20.07
CA ALA A 421 29.04 7.59 -19.81
C ALA A 421 29.09 7.96 -18.32
N VAL A 422 28.73 7.07 -17.41
CA VAL A 422 28.88 7.30 -15.97
C VAL A 422 30.28 6.93 -15.43
N GLY A 423 31.21 6.60 -16.33
CA GLY A 423 32.61 6.29 -15.98
C GLY A 423 32.92 4.79 -15.92
N GLY A 424 32.07 3.95 -16.49
CA GLY A 424 32.23 2.50 -16.55
C GLY A 424 31.92 1.78 -15.24
N LYS A 425 31.98 0.45 -15.28
CA LYS A 425 31.72 -0.42 -14.12
C LYS A 425 32.61 -0.08 -12.92
N GLU A 426 33.83 0.32 -13.16
CA GLU A 426 34.80 0.65 -12.10
C GLU A 426 34.43 1.91 -11.32
N ASN A 427 33.60 2.80 -11.89
CA ASN A 427 33.13 3.99 -11.21
C ASN A 427 31.80 3.79 -10.50
N VAL A 428 31.07 2.71 -10.80
CA VAL A 428 29.75 2.42 -10.23
C VAL A 428 29.90 1.52 -9.02
N LYS A 429 29.52 2.03 -7.85
CA LYS A 429 29.48 1.29 -6.60
C LYS A 429 28.15 0.57 -6.40
N ASP A 430 27.08 1.23 -6.74
CA ASP A 430 25.70 0.70 -6.67
C ASP A 430 24.81 1.41 -7.66
N VAL A 431 23.75 0.73 -8.12
CA VAL A 431 22.74 1.30 -8.99
C VAL A 431 21.35 0.87 -8.58
N GLY A 432 20.46 1.83 -8.53
CA GLY A 432 19.02 1.63 -8.33
C GLY A 432 18.23 2.47 -9.33
N TYR A 433 16.93 2.38 -9.30
CA TYR A 433 16.08 3.24 -10.13
C TYR A 433 14.85 3.74 -9.37
N CYS A 434 14.22 4.77 -9.88
CA CYS A 434 12.91 5.24 -9.47
C CYS A 434 11.99 5.32 -10.70
N ALA A 435 10.83 5.91 -10.60
CA ALA A 435 9.82 5.93 -11.68
C ALA A 435 10.35 6.35 -13.06
N THR A 436 11.39 7.22 -13.12
CA THR A 436 11.91 7.77 -14.38
C THR A 436 13.44 7.84 -14.45
N ARG A 437 14.20 7.43 -13.41
CA ARG A 437 15.64 7.67 -13.31
C ARG A 437 16.41 6.47 -12.82
N LEU A 438 17.58 6.24 -13.41
CA LEU A 438 18.64 5.43 -12.81
C LEU A 438 19.33 6.25 -11.72
N ARG A 439 19.60 5.65 -10.57
CA ARG A 439 20.29 6.26 -9.42
C ARG A 439 21.58 5.52 -9.19
N PHE A 440 22.69 6.16 -9.50
CA PHE A 440 24.02 5.61 -9.30
C PHE A 440 24.65 6.13 -8.03
N GLU A 441 25.24 5.25 -7.22
CA GLU A 441 26.32 5.58 -6.34
C GLU A 441 27.63 5.38 -7.10
N VAL A 442 28.39 6.47 -7.28
CA VAL A 442 29.65 6.48 -8.03
C VAL A 442 30.82 6.78 -7.10
N LEU A 443 32.00 6.30 -7.46
CA LEU A 443 33.23 6.61 -6.73
C LEU A 443 33.64 8.07 -6.95
N ASP A 444 33.50 8.55 -8.19
CA ASP A 444 33.87 9.90 -8.58
C ASP A 444 32.88 10.45 -9.62
N ASN A 445 32.13 11.48 -9.22
CA ASN A 445 31.12 12.14 -10.06
C ASN A 445 31.74 13.00 -11.18
N ALA A 446 33.03 13.33 -11.10
CA ALA A 446 33.73 14.05 -12.16
C ALA A 446 33.93 13.20 -13.42
N LYS A 447 33.90 11.86 -13.28
CA LYS A 447 33.99 10.92 -14.40
C LYS A 447 32.69 10.76 -15.18
N VAL A 448 31.59 11.35 -14.71
CA VAL A 448 30.27 11.28 -15.38
C VAL A 448 30.23 12.31 -16.50
N ASP A 449 30.17 11.82 -17.74
CA ASP A 449 30.04 12.66 -18.94
C ASP A 449 28.57 12.86 -19.31
N GLU A 450 28.04 14.04 -18.98
CA GLU A 450 26.64 14.40 -19.27
C GLU A 450 26.31 14.44 -20.75
N LYS A 451 27.29 14.82 -21.62
CA LYS A 451 27.07 14.85 -23.06
C LYS A 451 26.93 13.44 -23.60
N ALA A 452 27.76 12.51 -23.12
CA ALA A 452 27.69 11.11 -23.49
C ALA A 452 26.39 10.46 -22.97
N VAL A 453 25.94 10.81 -21.76
CA VAL A 453 24.65 10.37 -21.23
C VAL A 453 23.48 10.82 -22.11
N LYS A 454 23.49 12.08 -22.54
CA LYS A 454 22.45 12.60 -23.46
C LYS A 454 22.53 11.94 -24.85
N ALA A 455 23.72 11.65 -25.33
CA ALA A 455 23.92 10.93 -26.60
C ALA A 455 23.42 9.47 -26.53
N ALA A 456 23.46 8.84 -25.34
CA ALA A 456 22.91 7.51 -25.08
C ALA A 456 21.35 7.48 -25.06
N GLY A 457 20.68 8.61 -25.30
CA GLY A 457 19.22 8.70 -25.32
C GLY A 457 18.59 9.08 -23.98
N ALA A 458 19.38 9.36 -22.95
CA ALA A 458 18.87 9.87 -21.68
C ALA A 458 18.63 11.38 -21.74
N ALA A 459 17.68 11.88 -20.94
CA ALA A 459 17.33 13.29 -20.93
C ALA A 459 18.41 14.18 -20.28
N GLY A 460 19.15 13.64 -19.31
CA GLY A 460 20.21 14.38 -18.61
C GLY A 460 20.69 13.68 -17.36
N VAL A 461 21.58 14.37 -16.62
CA VAL A 461 22.21 13.90 -15.39
C VAL A 461 21.97 14.91 -14.28
N ILE A 462 21.56 14.43 -13.11
CA ILE A 462 21.44 15.20 -11.88
C ILE A 462 22.52 14.70 -10.92
N ARG A 463 23.22 15.62 -10.25
CA ARG A 463 24.31 15.30 -9.31
C ARG A 463 23.94 15.75 -7.90
N PRO A 464 23.21 14.93 -7.11
CA PRO A 464 22.77 15.30 -5.76
C PRO A 464 23.92 15.42 -4.75
N SER A 465 25.04 14.71 -4.99
CA SER A 465 26.24 14.75 -4.14
C SER A 465 27.50 14.44 -4.95
N LYS A 466 28.68 14.51 -4.29
CA LYS A 466 29.96 14.16 -4.94
C LYS A 466 30.08 12.67 -5.33
N THR A 467 29.28 11.82 -4.72
CA THR A 467 29.30 10.35 -4.94
C THR A 467 27.97 9.80 -5.43
N SER A 468 27.04 10.65 -5.89
CA SER A 468 25.74 10.21 -6.38
C SER A 468 25.39 10.95 -7.66
N CYS A 469 24.97 10.22 -8.70
CA CYS A 469 24.37 10.81 -9.88
C CYS A 469 23.07 10.09 -10.27
N GLN A 470 22.18 10.82 -10.92
CA GLN A 470 20.91 10.31 -11.42
C GLN A 470 20.82 10.56 -12.91
N VAL A 471 20.56 9.52 -13.68
CA VAL A 471 20.39 9.59 -15.14
C VAL A 471 18.91 9.49 -15.45
N VAL A 472 18.35 10.50 -16.11
CA VAL A 472 16.92 10.59 -16.42
C VAL A 472 16.64 9.79 -17.69
N ILE A 473 15.94 8.66 -17.56
CA ILE A 473 15.58 7.73 -18.65
C ILE A 473 14.13 7.90 -19.09
N GLY A 474 13.22 8.19 -18.15
CA GLY A 474 11.79 8.23 -18.42
C GLY A 474 11.06 6.95 -17.95
N PRO A 475 9.79 6.72 -18.39
CA PRO A 475 8.95 5.61 -17.91
C PRO A 475 9.54 4.21 -18.15
N GLN A 476 10.46 4.08 -19.10
CA GLN A 476 11.09 2.82 -19.49
C GLN A 476 12.35 2.50 -18.67
N VAL A 477 12.62 3.25 -17.61
CA VAL A 477 13.83 3.13 -16.78
C VAL A 477 14.06 1.72 -16.24
N GLN A 478 13.00 0.99 -15.92
CA GLN A 478 13.11 -0.38 -15.44
C GLN A 478 13.79 -1.29 -16.45
N PHE A 479 13.41 -1.23 -17.72
CA PHE A 479 13.99 -2.06 -18.76
C PHE A 479 15.47 -1.77 -18.98
N VAL A 480 15.85 -0.49 -18.92
CA VAL A 480 17.27 -0.07 -19.00
C VAL A 480 18.05 -0.51 -17.77
N PHE A 481 17.44 -0.43 -16.59
CA PHE A 481 18.05 -0.89 -15.35
C PHE A 481 18.31 -2.40 -15.34
N ASP A 482 17.34 -3.20 -15.81
CA ASP A 482 17.47 -4.65 -15.87
C ASP A 482 18.61 -5.10 -16.78
N GLU A 483 18.80 -4.42 -17.91
CA GLU A 483 19.95 -4.64 -18.80
C GLU A 483 21.26 -4.14 -18.19
N LEU A 484 21.24 -2.97 -17.56
CA LEU A 484 22.42 -2.41 -16.88
C LEU A 484 22.93 -3.33 -15.76
N LYS A 485 22.01 -3.93 -15.01
CA LYS A 485 22.34 -4.83 -13.90
C LYS A 485 23.00 -6.13 -14.36
N LYS A 486 22.76 -6.58 -15.59
CA LYS A 486 23.46 -7.72 -16.20
C LYS A 486 24.90 -7.40 -16.56
N MET A 487 25.23 -6.12 -16.74
CA MET A 487 26.55 -5.64 -17.13
C MET A 487 27.46 -5.29 -15.94
N LEU A 488 26.86 -5.04 -14.77
CA LEU A 488 27.57 -4.75 -13.51
C LEU A 488 27.93 -6.03 -12.75
#